data_14b42cf6908da2aede9d2f2de3c6b839
#
_entry.id   14b42cf6908da2aede9d2f2de3c6b839
#
_cell.length_a   1.000
_cell.length_b   1.000
_cell.length_c   1.000
_cell.angle_alpha   90.00
_cell.angle_beta   90.00
_cell.angle_gamma   90.00
#
_symmetry.space_group_name_H-M   'P 1'
#
loop_
_entity.id
_entity.type
_entity.pdbx_description
1 polymer ?
#
loop_
_entity_poly.entity_id
_entity_poly.type
_entity_poly.pdbx_seq_one_letter_code
_entity_poly.pdbx_strand_id
1 'polypeptide(L)'
;MADVSNSKLFKSIEDIQELKDVLVVLVKTEWNAEIVDELERGCLNVFGQYSIKTKTLVVPGAIEIPFAIQQYSNTHNAISAFIALGCVIRGGTPHFEYVCQSITQGVTQLNLSLSVPVIFGVLTLDNLEQAKERTGGIHGHKGEEAAITAIKMMILNKHIKASY
;
A
#
# COMPACT_ATOMS: atom_id res chain seq x y z
N MET A 1 -9.96 -9.36 6.07
CA MET A 1 -9.93 -8.87 4.67
C MET A 1 -10.89 -9.73 3.87
N ALA A 2 -11.66 -9.10 2.97
CA ALA A 2 -12.64 -9.80 2.16
C ALA A 2 -11.96 -10.77 1.17
N ASP A 3 -12.65 -11.85 0.84
CA ASP A 3 -12.25 -12.80 -0.19
C ASP A 3 -12.24 -12.08 -1.55
N VAL A 4 -11.15 -12.25 -2.30
CA VAL A 4 -10.95 -11.63 -3.62
C VAL A 4 -12.00 -12.08 -4.63
N SER A 5 -12.56 -13.29 -4.48
CA SER A 5 -13.60 -13.85 -5.35
C SER A 5 -14.86 -12.99 -5.43
N ASN A 6 -15.18 -12.23 -4.39
CA ASN A 6 -16.32 -11.32 -4.32
C ASN A 6 -15.99 -9.85 -4.69
N SER A 7 -14.77 -9.59 -5.17
CA SER A 7 -14.30 -8.24 -5.48
C SER A 7 -14.34 -7.95 -6.98
N LYS A 8 -14.70 -6.71 -7.33
CA LYS A 8 -14.51 -6.17 -8.69
C LYS A 8 -13.11 -5.55 -8.89
N LEU A 9 -12.21 -5.68 -7.90
CA LEU A 9 -10.90 -5.02 -7.91
C LEU A 9 -10.09 -5.39 -9.16
N PHE A 10 -10.03 -6.68 -9.51
CA PHE A 10 -9.29 -7.20 -10.67
C PHE A 10 -10.04 -7.10 -12.01
N LYS A 11 -11.24 -6.50 -12.05
CA LYS A 11 -11.87 -6.17 -13.32
C LYS A 11 -11.02 -5.11 -14.04
N SER A 12 -11.14 -5.05 -15.37
CA SER A 12 -10.36 -4.17 -16.23
C SER A 12 -10.13 -2.79 -15.62
N ILE A 13 -8.89 -2.35 -15.62
CA ILE A 13 -8.54 -0.98 -15.25
C ILE A 13 -8.83 -0.13 -16.49
N GLU A 14 -9.92 0.63 -16.42
CA GLU A 14 -10.26 1.62 -17.43
C GLU A 14 -9.34 2.85 -17.28
N ASP A 15 -9.09 3.56 -18.35
CA ASP A 15 -8.35 4.84 -18.36
C ASP A 15 -6.89 4.77 -17.86
N ILE A 16 -6.27 3.58 -17.86
CA ILE A 16 -4.87 3.40 -17.45
C ILE A 16 -3.89 4.28 -18.28
N GLN A 17 -4.22 4.52 -19.55
CA GLN A 17 -3.47 5.38 -20.46
C GLN A 17 -3.39 6.84 -19.98
N GLU A 18 -4.23 7.25 -19.05
CA GLU A 18 -4.19 8.58 -18.45
C GLU A 18 -3.05 8.74 -17.44
N LEU A 19 -2.50 7.64 -16.92
CA LEU A 19 -1.42 7.66 -15.94
C LEU A 19 -0.05 7.77 -16.63
N LYS A 20 0.24 8.96 -17.17
CA LYS A 20 1.55 9.29 -17.72
C LYS A 20 2.42 9.97 -16.66
N ASP A 21 3.71 9.60 -16.62
CA ASP A 21 4.72 10.20 -15.73
C ASP A 21 4.37 10.18 -14.23
N VAL A 22 3.59 9.19 -13.81
CA VAL A 22 3.25 8.99 -12.40
C VAL A 22 4.38 8.32 -11.63
N LEU A 23 4.51 8.70 -10.35
CA LEU A 23 5.44 8.10 -9.39
C LEU A 23 4.67 7.57 -8.20
N VAL A 24 4.80 6.29 -7.92
CA VAL A 24 4.28 5.66 -6.70
C VAL A 24 5.44 5.40 -5.73
N VAL A 25 5.27 5.85 -4.48
CA VAL A 25 6.27 5.62 -3.43
C VAL A 25 5.79 4.48 -2.53
N LEU A 26 6.58 3.41 -2.49
CA LEU A 26 6.38 2.28 -1.59
C LEU A 26 7.16 2.58 -0.30
N VAL A 27 6.50 2.53 0.85
CA VAL A 27 7.15 2.67 2.16
C VAL A 27 7.02 1.35 2.88
N LYS A 28 8.12 0.60 3.00
CA LYS A 28 8.14 -0.76 3.53
C LYS A 28 8.93 -0.88 4.83
N THR A 29 8.53 -1.86 5.65
CA THR A 29 9.19 -2.11 6.94
C THR A 29 10.32 -3.13 6.83
N GLU A 30 11.32 -3.03 7.73
CA GLU A 30 12.35 -4.04 7.91
C GLU A 30 11.83 -5.25 8.72
N TRP A 31 10.92 -5.01 9.68
CA TRP A 31 10.28 -6.11 10.42
C TRP A 31 9.48 -7.01 9.49
N ASN A 32 9.60 -8.33 9.69
CA ASN A 32 8.99 -9.37 8.86
C ASN A 32 9.37 -9.24 7.37
N ALA A 33 10.65 -8.95 7.09
CA ALA A 33 11.16 -8.62 5.77
C ALA A 33 10.76 -9.62 4.69
N GLU A 34 10.83 -10.95 4.94
CA GLU A 34 10.45 -11.98 3.97
C GLU A 34 9.02 -11.77 3.43
N ILE A 35 8.07 -11.43 4.30
CA ILE A 35 6.69 -11.19 3.91
C ILE A 35 6.53 -9.82 3.22
N VAL A 36 7.22 -8.81 3.74
CA VAL A 36 7.13 -7.44 3.23
C VAL A 36 7.79 -7.32 1.86
N ASP A 37 8.91 -7.99 1.63
CA ASP A 37 9.57 -8.08 0.33
C ASP A 37 8.68 -8.76 -0.71
N GLU A 38 7.92 -9.78 -0.30
CA GLU A 38 6.94 -10.44 -1.15
C GLU A 38 5.77 -9.50 -1.50
N LEU A 39 5.26 -8.71 -0.54
CA LEU A 39 4.26 -7.68 -0.82
C LEU A 39 4.78 -6.64 -1.81
N GLU A 40 6.01 -6.16 -1.63
CA GLU A 40 6.66 -5.25 -2.56
C GLU A 40 6.77 -5.86 -3.96
N ARG A 41 7.22 -7.12 -4.06
CA ARG A 41 7.34 -7.84 -5.33
C ARG A 41 6.00 -7.88 -6.07
N GLY A 42 4.89 -8.15 -5.37
CA GLY A 42 3.55 -8.10 -5.96
C GLY A 42 3.20 -6.71 -6.49
N CYS A 43 3.51 -5.65 -5.74
CA CYS A 43 3.32 -4.29 -6.21
C CYS A 43 4.13 -4.00 -7.48
N LEU A 44 5.42 -4.34 -7.47
CA LEU A 44 6.34 -4.09 -8.59
C LEU A 44 5.94 -4.86 -9.85
N ASN A 45 5.44 -6.09 -9.71
CA ASN A 45 4.92 -6.88 -10.83
C ASN A 45 3.75 -6.19 -11.52
N VAL A 46 2.79 -5.66 -10.74
CA VAL A 46 1.65 -4.93 -11.29
C VAL A 46 2.10 -3.63 -11.93
N PHE A 47 2.92 -2.83 -11.27
CA PHE A 47 3.37 -1.55 -11.81
C PHE A 47 4.23 -1.70 -13.06
N GLY A 48 5.03 -2.79 -13.15
CA GLY A 48 5.82 -3.13 -14.32
C GLY A 48 4.96 -3.37 -15.57
N GLN A 49 3.78 -3.99 -15.43
CA GLN A 49 2.86 -4.23 -16.55
C GLN A 49 2.34 -2.92 -17.16
N TYR A 50 2.28 -1.84 -16.39
CA TYR A 50 1.78 -0.54 -16.82
C TYR A 50 2.87 0.54 -16.95
N SER A 51 4.14 0.15 -16.84
CA SER A 51 5.30 1.08 -16.89
C SER A 51 5.22 2.23 -15.89
N ILE A 52 4.61 1.99 -14.73
CA ILE A 52 4.49 2.97 -13.65
C ILE A 52 5.82 3.05 -12.88
N LYS A 53 6.35 4.25 -12.73
CA LYS A 53 7.59 4.50 -11.97
C LYS A 53 7.36 4.29 -10.47
N THR A 54 8.33 3.64 -9.82
CA THR A 54 8.28 3.39 -8.37
C THR A 54 9.54 3.86 -7.67
N LYS A 55 9.40 4.21 -6.40
CA LYS A 55 10.49 4.48 -5.46
C LYS A 55 10.19 3.78 -4.16
N THR A 56 11.14 3.01 -3.63
CA THR A 56 11.00 2.37 -2.31
C THR A 56 11.75 3.16 -1.24
N LEU A 57 11.09 3.37 -0.10
CA LEU A 57 11.66 3.82 1.16
C LEU A 57 11.56 2.69 2.16
N VAL A 58 12.61 2.52 2.96
CA VAL A 58 12.67 1.49 4.01
C VAL A 58 12.63 2.17 5.37
N VAL A 59 11.76 1.67 6.27
CA VAL A 59 11.63 2.15 7.65
C VAL A 59 11.71 0.96 8.62
N PRO A 60 12.12 1.17 9.89
CA PRO A 60 12.26 0.07 10.84
C PRO A 60 10.99 -0.75 11.03
N GLY A 61 9.85 -0.10 11.30
CA GLY A 61 8.59 -0.77 11.62
C GLY A 61 7.36 -0.04 11.10
N ALA A 62 6.18 -0.62 11.36
CA ALA A 62 4.91 -0.09 10.85
C ALA A 62 4.56 1.30 11.42
N ILE A 63 4.95 1.58 12.67
CA ILE A 63 4.67 2.86 13.34
C ILE A 63 5.41 4.02 12.66
N GLU A 64 6.56 3.76 12.03
CA GLU A 64 7.38 4.78 11.36
C GLU A 64 6.90 5.13 9.95
N ILE A 65 6.02 4.31 9.35
CA ILE A 65 5.50 4.53 7.99
C ILE A 65 4.82 5.91 7.85
N PRO A 66 3.90 6.32 8.74
CA PRO A 66 3.22 7.61 8.58
C PRO A 66 4.18 8.80 8.62
N PHE A 67 5.20 8.75 9.49
CA PHE A 67 6.23 9.78 9.54
C PHE A 67 7.01 9.87 8.23
N ALA A 68 7.46 8.73 7.69
CA ALA A 68 8.21 8.70 6.44
C ALA A 68 7.40 9.24 5.25
N ILE A 69 6.12 8.84 5.14
CA ILE A 69 5.21 9.35 4.10
C ILE A 69 5.04 10.87 4.23
N GLN A 70 4.75 11.36 5.44
CA GLN A 70 4.56 12.80 5.67
C GLN A 70 5.81 13.61 5.31
N GLN A 71 7.01 13.17 5.76
CA GLN A 71 8.25 13.87 5.47
C GLN A 71 8.60 13.84 3.98
N TYR A 72 8.42 12.68 3.33
CA TYR A 72 8.68 12.56 1.90
C TYR A 72 7.73 13.42 1.08
N SER A 73 6.45 13.46 1.44
CA SER A 73 5.43 14.31 0.79
C SER A 73 5.74 15.80 0.93
N ASN A 74 6.27 16.23 2.07
CA ASN A 74 6.61 17.64 2.30
C ASN A 74 7.79 18.13 1.44
N THR A 75 8.64 17.21 1.00
CA THR A 75 9.89 17.55 0.28
C THR A 75 9.87 17.21 -1.22
N HIS A 76 8.85 16.47 -1.69
CA HIS A 76 8.75 15.99 -3.06
C HIS A 76 7.34 16.21 -3.61
N ASN A 77 7.21 16.99 -4.67
CA ASN A 77 5.90 17.41 -5.23
C ASN A 77 5.38 16.52 -6.38
N ALA A 78 6.20 15.61 -6.89
CA ALA A 78 5.86 14.80 -8.08
C ALA A 78 5.34 13.39 -7.75
N ILE A 79 4.74 13.22 -6.57
CA ILE A 79 4.22 11.93 -6.11
C ILE A 79 2.76 11.80 -6.52
N SER A 80 2.37 10.63 -7.01
CA SER A 80 1.00 10.33 -7.44
C SER A 80 0.23 9.47 -6.45
N ALA A 81 0.93 8.60 -5.70
CA ALA A 81 0.37 7.79 -4.63
C ALA A 81 1.47 7.27 -3.69
N PHE A 82 1.08 6.90 -2.46
CA PHE A 82 1.90 6.11 -1.55
C PHE A 82 1.26 4.75 -1.30
N ILE A 83 2.09 3.74 -1.04
CA ILE A 83 1.66 2.44 -0.51
C ILE A 83 2.46 2.15 0.76
N ALA A 84 1.74 1.99 1.88
CA ALA A 84 2.30 1.52 3.14
C ALA A 84 2.38 -0.01 3.11
N LEU A 85 3.57 -0.58 3.14
CA LEU A 85 3.80 -2.02 3.15
C LEU A 85 4.41 -2.45 4.48
N GLY A 86 3.75 -3.36 5.17
CA GLY A 86 4.18 -3.88 6.45
C GLY A 86 3.49 -5.19 6.80
N CYS A 87 4.01 -5.84 7.83
CA CYS A 87 3.41 -7.05 8.38
C CYS A 87 3.55 -7.02 9.90
N VAL A 88 2.42 -7.00 10.61
CA VAL A 88 2.35 -7.04 12.06
C VAL A 88 1.77 -8.38 12.47
N ILE A 89 2.58 -9.19 13.16
CA ILE A 89 2.16 -10.51 13.64
C ILE A 89 1.95 -10.41 15.15
N ARG A 90 0.84 -10.99 15.62
CA ARG A 90 0.48 -10.98 17.04
C ARG A 90 1.52 -11.68 17.89
N GLY A 91 2.01 -10.97 18.89
CA GLY A 91 2.88 -11.50 19.94
C GLY A 91 2.11 -11.82 21.23
N GLY A 92 2.84 -12.11 22.29
CA GLY A 92 2.28 -12.50 23.59
C GLY A 92 1.76 -11.33 24.46
N THR A 93 1.79 -10.10 23.98
CA THR A 93 1.39 -8.90 24.74
C THR A 93 0.41 -8.04 23.95
N PRO A 94 -0.32 -7.09 24.60
CA PRO A 94 -1.22 -6.15 23.92
C PRO A 94 -0.53 -5.17 22.94
N HIS A 95 0.78 -5.24 22.78
CA HIS A 95 1.53 -4.36 21.87
C HIS A 95 1.03 -4.42 20.43
N PHE A 96 0.57 -5.58 19.97
CA PHE A 96 -0.02 -5.78 18.65
C PHE A 96 -1.18 -4.80 18.38
N GLU A 97 -2.11 -4.66 19.33
CA GLU A 97 -3.27 -3.78 19.21
C GLU A 97 -2.85 -2.32 19.05
N TYR A 98 -1.86 -1.88 19.83
CA TYR A 98 -1.35 -0.51 19.76
C TYR A 98 -0.64 -0.22 18.45
N VAL A 99 0.17 -1.17 17.94
CA VAL A 99 0.82 -1.02 16.64
C VAL A 99 -0.24 -0.95 15.52
N CYS A 100 -1.20 -1.88 15.51
CA CYS A 100 -2.27 -1.89 14.51
C CYS A 100 -3.10 -0.60 14.53
N GLN A 101 -3.45 -0.12 15.72
CA GLN A 101 -4.19 1.13 15.88
C GLN A 101 -3.40 2.34 15.40
N SER A 102 -2.12 2.43 15.78
CA SER A 102 -1.24 3.53 15.40
C SER A 102 -1.10 3.65 13.89
N ILE A 103 -0.75 2.57 13.20
CA ILE A 103 -0.58 2.60 11.74
C ILE A 103 -1.90 2.86 11.03
N THR A 104 -3.01 2.29 11.49
CA THR A 104 -4.34 2.52 10.90
C THR A 104 -4.75 3.99 11.01
N GLN A 105 -4.62 4.59 12.19
CA GLN A 105 -4.90 6.01 12.41
C GLN A 105 -3.96 6.90 11.59
N GLY A 106 -2.66 6.59 11.58
CA GLY A 106 -1.68 7.35 10.81
C GLY A 106 -1.99 7.38 9.32
N VAL A 107 -2.28 6.25 8.70
CA VAL A 107 -2.66 6.18 7.28
C VAL A 107 -3.99 6.89 7.01
N THR A 108 -4.96 6.76 7.91
CA THR A 108 -6.24 7.48 7.79
C THR A 108 -6.03 8.99 7.79
N GLN A 109 -5.24 9.52 8.73
CA GLN A 109 -4.93 10.94 8.80
C GLN A 109 -4.19 11.44 7.55
N LEU A 110 -3.24 10.67 7.03
CA LEU A 110 -2.54 11.00 5.79
C LEU A 110 -3.50 11.08 4.60
N ASN A 111 -4.45 10.15 4.47
CA ASN A 111 -5.47 10.20 3.41
C ASN A 111 -6.41 11.42 3.50
N LEU A 112 -6.60 11.97 4.69
CA LEU A 112 -7.43 13.18 4.90
C LEU A 112 -6.63 14.48 4.73
N SER A 113 -5.31 14.44 4.84
CA SER A 113 -4.45 15.63 4.80
C SER A 113 -3.65 15.78 3.50
N LEU A 114 -3.31 14.69 2.83
CA LEU A 114 -2.55 14.74 1.59
C LEU A 114 -3.46 14.84 0.36
N SER A 115 -2.96 15.44 -0.70
CA SER A 115 -3.66 15.56 -2.00
C SER A 115 -3.52 14.31 -2.89
N VAL A 116 -2.82 13.28 -2.42
CA VAL A 116 -2.58 12.01 -3.11
C VAL A 116 -2.95 10.84 -2.20
N PRO A 117 -3.45 9.72 -2.75
CA PRO A 117 -3.88 8.59 -1.95
C PRO A 117 -2.71 7.88 -1.26
N VAL A 118 -2.99 7.39 -0.05
CA VAL A 118 -2.10 6.51 0.71
C VAL A 118 -2.79 5.15 0.88
N ILE A 119 -2.29 4.12 0.23
CA ILE A 119 -2.87 2.79 0.24
C ILE A 119 -2.36 1.98 1.42
N PHE A 120 -3.27 1.37 2.16
CA PHE A 120 -2.97 0.53 3.31
C PHE A 120 -2.65 -0.91 2.87
N GLY A 121 -1.38 -1.22 2.68
CA GLY A 121 -0.85 -2.55 2.36
C GLY A 121 -0.20 -3.24 3.57
N VAL A 122 -0.62 -2.91 4.80
CA VAL A 122 -0.08 -3.51 6.02
C VAL A 122 -0.94 -4.71 6.42
N LEU A 123 -0.30 -5.88 6.53
CA LEU A 123 -0.93 -7.09 7.05
C LEU A 123 -0.94 -7.06 8.58
N THR A 124 -2.09 -7.42 9.18
CA THR A 124 -2.26 -7.57 10.63
C THR A 124 -2.80 -8.98 10.89
N LEU A 125 -1.98 -9.83 11.49
CA LEU A 125 -2.14 -11.29 11.44
C LEU A 125 -1.86 -11.90 12.81
N ASP A 126 -2.47 -13.07 13.07
CA ASP A 126 -2.20 -13.80 14.29
C ASP A 126 -0.95 -14.69 14.20
N ASN A 127 -0.57 -15.10 12.99
CA ASN A 127 0.59 -15.97 12.76
C ASN A 127 1.15 -15.84 11.34
N LEU A 128 2.32 -16.44 11.11
CA LEU A 128 3.03 -16.42 9.84
C LEU A 128 2.30 -17.15 8.71
N GLU A 129 1.52 -18.18 9.02
CA GLU A 129 0.77 -18.94 8.01
C GLU A 129 -0.26 -18.03 7.32
N GLN A 130 -0.98 -17.24 8.12
CA GLN A 130 -1.89 -16.22 7.58
C GLN A 130 -1.20 -15.21 6.65
N ALA A 131 0.09 -14.92 6.86
CA ALA A 131 0.86 -14.06 5.98
C ALA A 131 1.08 -14.72 4.61
N LYS A 132 1.53 -15.98 4.59
CA LYS A 132 1.76 -16.75 3.37
C LYS A 132 0.48 -16.92 2.54
N GLU A 133 -0.65 -17.15 3.18
CA GLU A 133 -1.94 -17.22 2.52
C GLU A 133 -2.33 -15.94 1.76
N ARG A 134 -1.74 -14.78 2.11
CA ARG A 134 -2.03 -13.44 1.59
C ARG A 134 -0.93 -12.86 0.72
N THR A 135 0.14 -13.61 0.53
CA THR A 135 1.25 -13.25 -0.36
C THR A 135 1.39 -14.22 -1.54
N GLY A 136 0.26 -14.61 -2.14
CA GLY A 136 0.17 -15.53 -3.25
C GLY A 136 -0.47 -16.89 -2.93
N GLY A 137 -0.99 -17.06 -1.71
CA GLY A 137 -1.74 -18.25 -1.30
C GLY A 137 -3.25 -18.14 -1.57
N ILE A 138 -4.05 -18.87 -0.78
CA ILE A 138 -5.49 -19.02 -0.97
C ILE A 138 -6.29 -17.71 -0.87
N HIS A 139 -5.74 -16.68 -0.23
CA HIS A 139 -6.34 -15.36 -0.12
C HIS A 139 -5.76 -14.33 -1.10
N GLY A 140 -5.12 -14.80 -2.19
CA GLY A 140 -4.55 -13.96 -3.23
C GLY A 140 -3.26 -13.25 -2.80
N HIS A 141 -2.90 -12.20 -3.51
CA HIS A 141 -1.65 -11.47 -3.27
C HIS A 141 -1.93 -10.01 -2.88
N LYS A 142 -1.81 -9.69 -1.60
CA LYS A 142 -2.19 -8.37 -1.06
C LYS A 142 -1.30 -7.21 -1.56
N GLY A 143 -0.08 -7.50 -1.99
CA GLY A 143 0.76 -6.52 -2.69
C GLY A 143 0.19 -6.13 -4.06
N GLU A 144 -0.27 -7.11 -4.85
CA GLU A 144 -0.93 -6.84 -6.13
C GLU A 144 -2.23 -6.07 -5.94
N GLU A 145 -3.03 -6.45 -4.95
CA GLU A 145 -4.27 -5.73 -4.61
C GLU A 145 -4.00 -4.27 -4.23
N ALA A 146 -2.94 -4.02 -3.45
CA ALA A 146 -2.54 -2.67 -3.07
C ALA A 146 -2.13 -1.83 -4.29
N ALA A 147 -1.37 -2.41 -5.22
CA ALA A 147 -0.95 -1.74 -6.44
C ALA A 147 -2.14 -1.40 -7.36
N ILE A 148 -3.06 -2.34 -7.57
CA ILE A 148 -4.28 -2.11 -8.36
C ILE A 148 -5.14 -1.03 -7.70
N THR A 149 -5.26 -1.06 -6.37
CA THR A 149 -5.96 -0.02 -5.61
C THR A 149 -5.32 1.34 -5.82
N ALA A 150 -3.99 1.43 -5.77
CA ALA A 150 -3.27 2.68 -6.03
C ALA A 150 -3.56 3.21 -7.44
N ILE A 151 -3.52 2.36 -8.47
CA ILE A 151 -3.83 2.74 -9.86
C ILE A 151 -5.24 3.32 -9.94
N LYS A 152 -6.24 2.62 -9.42
CA LYS A 152 -7.65 3.08 -9.46
C LYS A 152 -7.84 4.41 -8.70
N MET A 153 -7.18 4.57 -7.56
CA MET A 153 -7.26 5.80 -6.78
C MET A 153 -6.52 6.96 -7.45
N MET A 154 -5.42 6.73 -8.16
CA MET A 154 -4.76 7.77 -8.96
C MET A 154 -5.66 8.25 -10.11
N ILE A 155 -6.31 7.34 -10.83
CA ILE A 155 -7.25 7.68 -11.90
C ILE A 155 -8.41 8.50 -11.33
N LEU A 156 -9.06 8.01 -10.27
CA LEU A 156 -10.14 8.72 -9.59
C LEU A 156 -9.72 10.14 -9.15
N ASN A 157 -8.56 10.26 -8.50
CA ASN A 157 -8.04 11.56 -8.04
C ASN A 157 -7.80 12.53 -9.20
N LYS A 158 -7.34 12.03 -10.34
CA LYS A 158 -7.18 12.82 -11.56
C LYS A 158 -8.52 13.30 -12.10
N HIS A 159 -9.53 12.44 -12.18
CA HIS A 159 -10.88 12.81 -12.64
C HIS A 159 -11.52 13.85 -11.72
N ILE A 160 -11.40 13.68 -10.39
CA ILE A 160 -11.87 14.69 -9.42
C ILE A 160 -11.24 16.05 -9.68
N LYS A 161 -9.91 16.10 -9.88
CA LYS A 161 -9.19 17.35 -10.13
C LYS A 161 -9.48 17.98 -11.49
N ALA A 162 -9.84 17.19 -12.50
CA ALA A 162 -10.20 17.68 -13.83
C ALA A 162 -11.64 18.21 -13.92
N SER A 163 -12.48 17.91 -12.91
CA SER A 163 -13.88 18.32 -12.87
C SER A 163 -14.09 19.73 -12.28
N TYR A 164 -13.01 20.40 -11.92
CA TYR A 164 -12.95 21.79 -11.44
C TYR A 164 -12.05 22.63 -12.34
#